data_83472dd7c57efbeda2dcb9c83427321e
#
_entry.id   83472dd7c57efbeda2dcb9c83427321e
#
_cell.length_a   1.000
_cell.length_b   1.000
_cell.length_c   1.000
_cell.angle_alpha   90.00
_cell.angle_beta   90.00
_cell.angle_gamma   90.00
#
_symmetry.space_group_name_H-M   'P 1'
#
loop_
_entity.id
_entity.type
_entity.pdbx_description
1 polymer ?
#
loop_
_entity_poly.entity_id
_entity_poly.type
_entity_poly.pdbx_seq_one_letter_code
_entity_poly.pdbx_strand_id
1 'polypeptide(L)'
;MNIREILSDVKKNNVPRLECELLLAFVLSERREYLYSHDGRELSDVESEKFQELLQKLQNGYPLAYIIHEKEFYGRNFFVDERVLIPRPETEEMVEEVFSFVRSFACSKLRNHETAKLRILDLGTGSGCIPITLFLEGFTHVCASDISPEALEVAQLNAQRWSTSVEFRQGDLLKPWGNDEIDILIANLPYVEEGLVVGGLLTVENTNNYLETTNYRPQTTDLSSDLKYEPSLALFAGNDGLDVYRELLSQLKKRKQLPELFMFEAGMENTSCLCELCKEALPNISWEVKRDLGGKERFVIGKK
;
A
#
# COMPACT_ATOMS: atom_id res chain seq x y z
N MET A 1 28.37 -3.83 -24.47
CA MET A 1 28.39 -3.40 -23.04
C MET A 1 28.12 -4.62 -22.17
N ASN A 2 28.97 -4.91 -21.19
CA ASN A 2 28.80 -6.09 -20.34
C ASN A 2 28.16 -5.69 -18.96
N ILE A 3 27.69 -6.68 -18.21
CA ILE A 3 27.01 -6.47 -16.90
C ILE A 3 27.90 -5.68 -15.94
N ARG A 4 29.21 -6.00 -15.87
CA ARG A 4 30.15 -5.31 -14.96
C ARG A 4 30.28 -3.83 -15.29
N GLU A 5 30.36 -3.48 -16.58
CA GLU A 5 30.41 -2.10 -17.05
C GLU A 5 29.17 -1.34 -16.64
N ILE A 6 27.96 -1.91 -16.86
CA ILE A 6 26.68 -1.29 -16.45
C ILE A 6 26.67 -1.02 -14.96
N LEU A 7 26.99 -2.03 -14.14
CA LEU A 7 26.95 -1.92 -12.68
C LEU A 7 28.06 -1.00 -12.12
N SER A 8 29.17 -0.79 -12.84
CA SER A 8 30.20 0.17 -12.44
C SER A 8 29.80 1.62 -12.75
N ASP A 9 29.02 1.85 -13.78
CA ASP A 9 28.57 3.17 -14.24
C ASP A 9 27.29 3.67 -13.55
N VAL A 10 26.74 2.89 -12.61
CA VAL A 10 25.51 3.26 -11.84
C VAL A 10 25.58 4.64 -11.22
N LYS A 11 26.75 5.04 -10.69
CA LYS A 11 26.97 6.38 -10.12
C LYS A 11 26.75 7.51 -11.13
N LYS A 12 26.98 7.26 -12.42
CA LYS A 12 26.77 8.24 -13.50
C LYS A 12 25.30 8.35 -13.89
N ASN A 13 24.52 7.29 -13.64
CA ASN A 13 23.12 7.19 -14.07
C ASN A 13 22.13 7.88 -13.12
N ASN A 14 22.57 8.38 -11.96
CA ASN A 14 21.72 9.00 -10.95
C ASN A 14 20.52 8.12 -10.50
N VAL A 15 20.72 6.79 -10.52
CA VAL A 15 19.73 5.79 -10.10
C VAL A 15 20.35 4.95 -8.98
N PRO A 16 19.62 4.57 -7.93
CA PRO A 16 20.12 3.68 -6.89
C PRO A 16 20.63 2.35 -7.48
N ARG A 17 21.77 1.87 -6.96
CA ARG A 17 22.40 0.65 -7.47
C ARG A 17 21.45 -0.54 -7.48
N LEU A 18 20.67 -0.72 -6.41
CA LEU A 18 19.71 -1.81 -6.30
C LEU A 18 18.66 -1.77 -7.42
N GLU A 19 18.14 -0.59 -7.74
CA GLU A 19 17.16 -0.43 -8.80
C GLU A 19 17.74 -0.74 -10.19
N CYS A 20 18.98 -0.31 -10.43
CA CYS A 20 19.68 -0.66 -11.66
C CYS A 20 19.91 -2.18 -11.79
N GLU A 21 20.28 -2.85 -10.70
CA GLU A 21 20.44 -4.31 -10.66
C GLU A 21 19.12 -5.04 -10.94
N LEU A 22 18.03 -4.61 -10.30
CA LEU A 22 16.70 -5.19 -10.52
C LEU A 22 16.21 -4.97 -11.96
N LEU A 23 16.41 -3.75 -12.48
CA LEU A 23 16.06 -3.44 -13.87
C LEU A 23 16.83 -4.30 -14.86
N LEU A 24 18.14 -4.45 -14.65
CA LEU A 24 19.00 -5.27 -15.51
C LEU A 24 18.60 -6.75 -15.44
N ALA A 25 18.34 -7.26 -14.25
CA ALA A 25 17.87 -8.63 -14.04
C ALA A 25 16.53 -8.87 -14.77
N PHE A 26 15.61 -7.91 -14.71
CA PHE A 26 14.34 -7.95 -15.46
C PHE A 26 14.54 -7.98 -16.97
N VAL A 27 15.41 -7.13 -17.51
CA VAL A 27 15.72 -7.10 -18.96
C VAL A 27 16.31 -8.43 -19.43
N LEU A 28 17.18 -9.03 -18.62
CA LEU A 28 17.81 -10.30 -18.91
C LEU A 28 16.91 -11.53 -18.66
N SER A 29 15.73 -11.31 -18.04
CA SER A 29 14.82 -12.37 -17.55
C SER A 29 15.52 -13.35 -16.61
N GLU A 30 16.42 -12.83 -15.76
CA GLU A 30 17.25 -13.56 -14.83
C GLU A 30 17.04 -13.08 -13.40
N ARG A 31 17.52 -13.83 -12.39
CA ARG A 31 17.54 -13.39 -11.00
C ARG A 31 18.72 -12.44 -10.76
N ARG A 32 18.61 -11.56 -9.78
CA ARG A 32 19.65 -10.59 -9.43
C ARG A 32 21.01 -11.23 -9.16
N GLU A 33 21.03 -12.42 -8.54
CA GLU A 33 22.25 -13.17 -8.22
C GLU A 33 23.03 -13.58 -9.49
N TYR A 34 22.32 -13.79 -10.61
CA TYR A 34 22.91 -14.08 -11.90
C TYR A 34 23.89 -13.00 -12.34
N LEU A 35 23.58 -11.73 -12.09
CA LEU A 35 24.42 -10.59 -12.48
C LEU A 35 25.82 -10.67 -11.87
N TYR A 36 25.94 -11.20 -10.66
CA TYR A 36 27.22 -11.31 -9.96
C TYR A 36 28.05 -12.52 -10.41
N SER A 37 27.39 -13.58 -10.79
CA SER A 37 28.06 -14.81 -11.27
C SER A 37 28.42 -14.74 -12.76
N HIS A 38 27.82 -13.84 -13.51
CA HIS A 38 27.99 -13.68 -14.95
C HIS A 38 28.35 -12.23 -15.36
N ASP A 39 29.07 -11.53 -14.52
CA ASP A 39 29.38 -10.11 -14.67
C ASP A 39 30.11 -9.74 -15.98
N GLY A 40 30.81 -10.72 -16.60
CA GLY A 40 31.44 -10.59 -17.93
C GLY A 40 30.50 -10.81 -19.11
N ARG A 41 29.21 -11.20 -18.89
CA ARG A 41 28.25 -11.40 -19.98
C ARG A 41 27.99 -10.11 -20.72
N GLU A 42 28.11 -10.16 -22.05
CA GLU A 42 27.71 -9.07 -22.93
C GLU A 42 26.22 -9.11 -23.19
N LEU A 43 25.58 -7.92 -23.18
CA LEU A 43 24.21 -7.76 -23.61
C LEU A 43 24.12 -7.81 -25.13
N SER A 44 23.09 -8.45 -25.64
CA SER A 44 22.72 -8.32 -27.05
C SER A 44 22.26 -6.88 -27.35
N ASP A 45 22.20 -6.51 -28.62
CA ASP A 45 21.73 -5.19 -29.03
C ASP A 45 20.31 -4.93 -28.54
N VAL A 46 19.41 -5.93 -28.62
CA VAL A 46 18.02 -5.85 -28.15
C VAL A 46 17.93 -5.65 -26.61
N GLU A 47 18.73 -6.37 -25.83
CA GLU A 47 18.81 -6.23 -24.38
C GLU A 47 19.38 -4.87 -24.01
N SER A 48 20.40 -4.40 -24.74
CA SER A 48 20.99 -3.07 -24.50
C SER A 48 20.00 -1.94 -24.79
N GLU A 49 19.30 -1.99 -25.91
CA GLU A 49 18.28 -1.00 -26.27
C GLU A 49 17.15 -0.97 -25.24
N LYS A 50 16.60 -2.15 -24.88
CA LYS A 50 15.55 -2.27 -23.88
C LYS A 50 16.02 -1.74 -22.51
N PHE A 51 17.23 -2.08 -22.08
CA PHE A 51 17.78 -1.59 -20.82
C PHE A 51 17.88 -0.06 -20.80
N GLN A 52 18.40 0.56 -21.88
CA GLN A 52 18.53 2.01 -21.97
C GLN A 52 17.16 2.71 -21.97
N GLU A 53 16.17 2.19 -22.70
CA GLU A 53 14.81 2.74 -22.68
C GLU A 53 14.20 2.74 -21.27
N LEU A 54 14.28 1.59 -20.58
CA LEU A 54 13.70 1.45 -19.25
C LEU A 54 14.50 2.23 -18.19
N LEU A 55 15.82 2.31 -18.33
CA LEU A 55 16.67 3.13 -17.48
C LEU A 55 16.29 4.62 -17.60
N GLN A 56 15.99 5.10 -18.80
CA GLN A 56 15.55 6.47 -19.00
C GLN A 56 14.19 6.75 -18.32
N LYS A 57 13.25 5.79 -18.34
CA LYS A 57 11.98 5.90 -17.59
C LYS A 57 12.26 6.03 -16.09
N LEU A 58 13.14 5.18 -15.57
CA LEU A 58 13.52 5.19 -14.16
C LEU A 58 14.22 6.50 -13.76
N GLN A 59 15.12 7.02 -14.58
CA GLN A 59 15.78 8.32 -14.40
C GLN A 59 14.80 9.51 -14.37
N ASN A 60 13.68 9.39 -15.08
CA ASN A 60 12.59 10.36 -15.09
C ASN A 60 11.65 10.21 -13.87
N GLY A 61 11.96 9.29 -12.96
CA GLY A 61 11.20 9.04 -11.73
C GLY A 61 9.99 8.12 -11.93
N TYR A 62 9.93 7.36 -13.04
CA TYR A 62 8.89 6.35 -13.20
C TYR A 62 9.21 5.16 -12.26
N PRO A 63 8.26 4.67 -11.46
CA PRO A 63 8.54 3.66 -10.44
C PRO A 63 9.08 2.36 -11.01
N LEU A 64 10.19 1.86 -10.45
CA LEU A 64 10.75 0.57 -10.84
C LEU A 64 9.72 -0.55 -10.74
N ALA A 65 8.90 -0.56 -9.68
CA ALA A 65 7.88 -1.57 -9.46
C ALA A 65 6.89 -1.68 -10.64
N TYR A 66 6.52 -0.55 -11.24
CA TYR A 66 5.65 -0.54 -12.42
C TYR A 66 6.39 -0.95 -13.71
N ILE A 67 7.71 -0.68 -13.80
CA ILE A 67 8.52 -1.15 -14.94
C ILE A 67 8.63 -2.67 -14.95
N ILE A 68 8.91 -3.27 -13.79
CA ILE A 68 9.11 -4.72 -13.65
C ILE A 68 7.81 -5.47 -13.32
N HIS A 69 6.73 -4.75 -13.08
CA HIS A 69 5.41 -5.27 -12.67
C HIS A 69 5.47 -6.15 -11.43
N GLU A 70 6.38 -5.84 -10.52
CA GLU A 70 6.52 -6.59 -9.27
C GLU A 70 6.92 -5.68 -8.10
N LYS A 71 6.33 -5.96 -6.95
CA LYS A 71 6.71 -5.42 -5.65
C LYS A 71 6.70 -6.52 -4.61
N GLU A 72 7.78 -6.64 -3.88
CA GLU A 72 7.83 -7.51 -2.71
C GLU A 72 7.02 -6.91 -1.57
N PHE A 73 6.21 -7.76 -0.92
CA PHE A 73 5.50 -7.47 0.31
C PHE A 73 5.44 -8.74 1.16
N TYR A 74 5.93 -8.68 2.37
CA TYR A 74 5.95 -9.79 3.33
C TYR A 74 6.61 -11.07 2.75
N GLY A 75 7.76 -10.90 2.09
CA GLY A 75 8.52 -11.98 1.45
C GLY A 75 7.87 -12.61 0.20
N ARG A 76 6.87 -11.93 -0.40
CA ARG A 76 6.13 -12.40 -1.56
C ARG A 76 6.08 -11.34 -2.65
N ASN A 77 6.23 -11.75 -3.91
CA ASN A 77 6.13 -10.83 -5.05
C ASN A 77 4.69 -10.67 -5.50
N PHE A 78 4.20 -9.44 -5.45
CA PHE A 78 2.89 -9.03 -5.95
C PHE A 78 3.00 -8.32 -7.28
N PHE A 79 2.12 -8.63 -8.22
CA PHE A 79 1.96 -7.86 -9.44
C PHE A 79 1.43 -6.47 -9.09
N VAL A 80 2.03 -5.44 -9.68
CA VAL A 80 1.61 -4.03 -9.55
C VAL A 80 1.78 -3.30 -10.88
N ASP A 81 0.87 -2.38 -11.14
CA ASP A 81 0.93 -1.39 -12.22
C ASP A 81 0.21 -0.10 -11.78
N GLU A 82 0.04 0.85 -12.69
CA GLU A 82 -0.51 2.19 -12.40
C GLU A 82 -1.96 2.18 -11.86
N ARG A 83 -2.61 1.02 -11.82
CA ARG A 83 -3.97 0.87 -11.27
C ARG A 83 -4.00 0.80 -9.75
N VAL A 84 -2.88 0.54 -9.10
CA VAL A 84 -2.80 0.30 -7.65
C VAL A 84 -1.64 1.04 -7.00
N LEU A 85 -1.80 1.40 -5.71
CA LEU A 85 -0.71 1.87 -4.89
C LEU A 85 0.39 0.81 -4.81
N ILE A 86 1.65 1.21 -4.92
CA ILE A 86 2.79 0.31 -4.69
C ILE A 86 2.83 -0.05 -3.19
N PRO A 87 2.75 -1.33 -2.80
CA PRO A 87 2.82 -1.74 -1.40
C PRO A 87 4.02 -1.15 -0.67
N ARG A 88 3.78 -0.57 0.51
CA ARG A 88 4.82 0.06 1.33
C ARG A 88 5.33 -0.92 2.38
N PRO A 89 6.64 -0.89 2.72
CA PRO A 89 7.20 -1.76 3.75
C PRO A 89 6.54 -1.56 5.12
N GLU A 90 6.16 -0.33 5.47
CA GLU A 90 5.51 -0.01 6.73
C GLU A 90 4.16 -0.72 6.88
N THR A 91 3.45 -0.95 5.76
CA THR A 91 2.16 -1.66 5.74
C THR A 91 2.29 -3.14 6.16
N GLU A 92 3.49 -3.74 6.06
CA GLU A 92 3.74 -5.10 6.57
C GLU A 92 3.53 -5.19 8.09
N GLU A 93 3.76 -4.09 8.81
CA GLU A 93 3.54 -4.04 10.25
C GLU A 93 2.05 -4.15 10.63
N MET A 94 1.12 -3.78 9.74
CA MET A 94 -0.31 -4.03 9.95
C MET A 94 -0.59 -5.54 10.03
N VAL A 95 0.06 -6.32 9.19
CA VAL A 95 -0.06 -7.79 9.19
C VAL A 95 0.47 -8.35 10.52
N GLU A 96 1.62 -7.89 11.00
CA GLU A 96 2.20 -8.30 12.28
C GLU A 96 1.29 -7.94 13.48
N GLU A 97 0.64 -6.76 13.44
CA GLU A 97 -0.29 -6.37 14.49
C GLU A 97 -1.54 -7.25 14.53
N VAL A 98 -2.07 -7.65 13.38
CA VAL A 98 -3.16 -8.63 13.32
C VAL A 98 -2.74 -9.93 13.99
N PHE A 99 -1.54 -10.44 13.72
CA PHE A 99 -1.04 -11.64 14.39
C PHE A 99 -0.87 -11.45 15.90
N SER A 100 -0.33 -10.30 16.31
CA SER A 100 -0.14 -9.97 17.72
C SER A 100 -1.48 -9.94 18.45
N PHE A 101 -2.49 -9.29 17.87
CA PHE A 101 -3.84 -9.26 18.42
C PHE A 101 -4.44 -10.67 18.51
N VAL A 102 -4.41 -11.43 17.42
CA VAL A 102 -4.99 -12.77 17.36
C VAL A 102 -4.34 -13.71 18.40
N ARG A 103 -3.03 -13.65 18.57
CA ARG A 103 -2.33 -14.41 19.61
C ARG A 103 -2.82 -14.05 21.02
N SER A 104 -2.94 -12.75 21.32
CA SER A 104 -3.42 -12.29 22.63
C SER A 104 -4.90 -12.61 22.86
N PHE A 105 -5.72 -12.45 21.81
CA PHE A 105 -7.16 -12.72 21.82
C PHE A 105 -7.45 -14.23 22.01
N ALA A 106 -6.67 -15.08 21.33
CA ALA A 106 -6.76 -16.55 21.47
C ALA A 106 -6.45 -17.01 22.90
N CYS A 107 -5.47 -16.41 23.54
CA CYS A 107 -5.14 -16.73 24.94
C CYS A 107 -6.26 -16.34 25.93
N SER A 108 -7.09 -15.38 25.60
CA SER A 108 -8.10 -14.83 26.52
C SER A 108 -9.52 -15.34 26.27
N LYS A 109 -9.91 -15.60 25.01
CA LYS A 109 -11.33 -15.83 24.63
C LYS A 109 -11.58 -17.06 23.74
N LEU A 110 -10.58 -17.60 23.04
CA LEU A 110 -10.77 -18.66 22.05
C LEU A 110 -9.89 -19.90 22.29
N ARG A 111 -10.34 -21.07 21.82
CA ARG A 111 -9.49 -22.26 21.67
C ARG A 111 -8.69 -22.16 20.37
N ASN A 112 -7.47 -22.71 20.32
CA ASN A 112 -6.50 -22.57 19.24
C ASN A 112 -7.01 -22.81 17.78
N HIS A 113 -8.17 -23.47 17.61
CA HIS A 113 -8.75 -23.74 16.28
C HIS A 113 -9.81 -22.69 15.84
N GLU A 114 -10.16 -21.74 16.68
CA GLU A 114 -11.21 -20.75 16.37
C GLU A 114 -10.64 -19.45 15.76
N THR A 115 -9.35 -19.20 15.92
CA THR A 115 -8.70 -18.01 15.37
C THR A 115 -8.67 -17.98 13.84
N ALA A 116 -8.58 -19.16 13.21
CA ALA A 116 -8.66 -19.27 11.75
C ALA A 116 -10.05 -18.91 11.17
N LYS A 117 -11.08 -18.84 12.03
CA LYS A 117 -12.46 -18.50 11.63
C LYS A 117 -12.77 -17.02 11.76
N LEU A 118 -11.86 -16.22 12.28
CA LEU A 118 -12.06 -14.77 12.36
C LEU A 118 -12.23 -14.20 10.97
N ARG A 119 -13.31 -13.43 10.78
CA ARG A 119 -13.58 -12.75 9.52
C ARG A 119 -12.81 -11.43 9.47
N ILE A 120 -11.83 -11.38 8.59
CA ILE A 120 -10.96 -10.22 8.38
C ILE A 120 -11.39 -9.51 7.12
N LEU A 121 -11.59 -8.21 7.20
CA LEU A 121 -11.91 -7.36 6.06
C LEU A 121 -10.84 -6.30 5.86
N ASP A 122 -10.29 -6.24 4.64
CA ASP A 122 -9.40 -5.20 4.16
C ASP A 122 -10.16 -4.23 3.24
N LEU A 123 -10.13 -2.94 3.57
CA LEU A 123 -10.79 -1.87 2.80
C LEU A 123 -9.76 -1.05 2.02
N GLY A 124 -10.03 -0.79 0.74
CA GLY A 124 -9.09 -0.14 -0.16
C GLY A 124 -7.92 -1.06 -0.46
N THR A 125 -8.21 -2.29 -0.86
CA THR A 125 -7.22 -3.38 -0.92
C THR A 125 -6.11 -3.20 -1.95
N GLY A 126 -6.33 -2.34 -2.97
CA GLY A 126 -5.35 -2.08 -4.01
C GLY A 126 -4.87 -3.35 -4.69
N SER A 127 -3.59 -3.69 -4.52
CA SER A 127 -2.98 -4.90 -5.09
C SER A 127 -3.43 -6.21 -4.43
N GLY A 128 -4.16 -6.16 -3.32
CA GLY A 128 -4.53 -7.32 -2.53
C GLY A 128 -3.42 -7.86 -1.61
N CYS A 129 -2.32 -7.12 -1.43
CA CYS A 129 -1.14 -7.62 -0.70
C CYS A 129 -1.45 -7.97 0.76
N ILE A 130 -2.27 -7.17 1.47
CA ILE A 130 -2.65 -7.45 2.86
C ILE A 130 -3.51 -8.71 2.96
N PRO A 131 -4.70 -8.80 2.31
CA PRO A 131 -5.61 -9.93 2.51
C PRO A 131 -5.03 -11.23 1.96
N ILE A 132 -4.29 -11.21 0.85
CA ILE A 132 -3.64 -12.39 0.31
C ILE A 132 -2.56 -12.89 1.27
N THR A 133 -1.76 -11.99 1.85
CA THR A 133 -0.76 -12.36 2.85
C THR A 133 -1.42 -12.99 4.07
N LEU A 134 -2.47 -12.40 4.62
CA LEU A 134 -3.19 -12.96 5.77
C LEU A 134 -3.77 -14.34 5.46
N PHE A 135 -4.30 -14.54 4.25
CA PHE A 135 -4.81 -15.85 3.82
C PHE A 135 -3.70 -16.90 3.79
N LEU A 136 -2.54 -16.56 3.22
CA LEU A 136 -1.38 -17.46 3.13
C LEU A 136 -0.76 -17.79 4.49
N GLU A 137 -0.94 -16.91 5.46
CA GLU A 137 -0.53 -17.11 6.85
C GLU A 137 -1.56 -17.90 7.70
N GLY A 138 -2.66 -18.38 7.07
CA GLY A 138 -3.57 -19.35 7.67
C GLY A 138 -4.93 -18.82 8.11
N PHE A 139 -5.28 -17.56 7.82
CA PHE A 139 -6.65 -17.08 8.00
C PHE A 139 -7.51 -17.53 6.82
N THR A 140 -8.64 -18.20 7.10
CA THR A 140 -9.47 -18.81 6.06
C THR A 140 -10.67 -17.96 5.65
N HIS A 141 -11.01 -16.94 6.43
CA HIS A 141 -12.14 -16.05 6.18
C HIS A 141 -11.67 -14.61 5.95
N VAL A 142 -10.90 -14.42 4.87
CA VAL A 142 -10.35 -13.12 4.50
C VAL A 142 -11.15 -12.55 3.34
N CYS A 143 -11.60 -11.33 3.51
CA CYS A 143 -12.39 -10.57 2.57
C CYS A 143 -11.69 -9.25 2.25
N ALA A 144 -11.97 -8.68 1.09
CA ALA A 144 -11.43 -7.37 0.74
C ALA A 144 -12.38 -6.61 -0.19
N SER A 145 -12.31 -5.28 -0.16
CA SER A 145 -13.01 -4.45 -1.11
C SER A 145 -12.17 -3.27 -1.58
N ASP A 146 -12.50 -2.80 -2.76
CA ASP A 146 -11.97 -1.57 -3.32
C ASP A 146 -13.09 -0.85 -4.08
N ILE A 147 -13.01 0.47 -4.16
CA ILE A 147 -13.92 1.27 -4.96
C ILE A 147 -13.56 1.18 -6.45
N SER A 148 -12.26 1.02 -6.77
CA SER A 148 -11.74 0.87 -8.13
C SER A 148 -11.91 -0.56 -8.63
N PRO A 149 -12.66 -0.79 -9.71
CA PRO A 149 -12.72 -2.09 -10.35
C PRO A 149 -11.37 -2.50 -10.94
N GLU A 150 -10.55 -1.54 -11.40
CA GLU A 150 -9.22 -1.79 -11.94
C GLU A 150 -8.25 -2.29 -10.86
N ALA A 151 -8.34 -1.73 -9.64
CA ALA A 151 -7.57 -2.23 -8.50
C ALA A 151 -7.97 -3.67 -8.15
N LEU A 152 -9.26 -3.97 -8.16
CA LEU A 152 -9.75 -5.34 -7.92
C LEU A 152 -9.30 -6.34 -8.98
N GLU A 153 -9.15 -5.93 -10.24
CA GLU A 153 -8.54 -6.80 -11.26
C GLU A 153 -7.11 -7.19 -10.87
N VAL A 154 -6.30 -6.23 -10.41
CA VAL A 154 -4.93 -6.49 -9.93
C VAL A 154 -4.95 -7.40 -8.71
N ALA A 155 -5.81 -7.14 -7.72
CA ALA A 155 -5.95 -7.98 -6.54
C ALA A 155 -6.35 -9.43 -6.90
N GLN A 156 -7.27 -9.61 -7.84
CA GLN A 156 -7.69 -10.92 -8.34
C GLN A 156 -6.56 -11.65 -9.08
N LEU A 157 -5.77 -10.95 -9.92
CA LEU A 157 -4.58 -11.50 -10.55
C LEU A 157 -3.58 -12.02 -9.50
N ASN A 158 -3.34 -11.24 -8.45
CA ASN A 158 -2.46 -11.65 -7.36
C ASN A 158 -3.04 -12.83 -6.57
N ALA A 159 -4.34 -12.84 -6.29
CA ALA A 159 -5.01 -13.96 -5.62
C ALA A 159 -4.90 -15.26 -6.44
N GLN A 160 -5.05 -15.18 -7.76
CA GLN A 160 -4.84 -16.32 -8.66
C GLN A 160 -3.37 -16.78 -8.65
N ARG A 161 -2.41 -15.84 -8.75
CA ARG A 161 -0.96 -16.14 -8.72
C ARG A 161 -0.58 -16.91 -7.46
N TRP A 162 -1.15 -16.53 -6.31
CA TRP A 162 -0.89 -17.15 -5.01
C TRP A 162 -1.88 -18.26 -4.63
N SER A 163 -2.83 -18.61 -5.52
CA SER A 163 -3.84 -19.66 -5.30
C SER A 163 -4.63 -19.48 -4.00
N THR A 164 -5.04 -18.25 -3.71
CA THR A 164 -5.82 -17.90 -2.52
C THR A 164 -7.32 -17.77 -2.84
N SER A 165 -8.17 -17.90 -1.81
CA SER A 165 -9.63 -17.79 -1.90
C SER A 165 -10.15 -16.54 -1.18
N VAL A 166 -9.47 -15.41 -1.31
CA VAL A 166 -9.94 -14.13 -0.77
C VAL A 166 -11.23 -13.72 -1.48
N GLU A 167 -12.25 -13.33 -0.71
CA GLU A 167 -13.51 -12.82 -1.24
C GLU A 167 -13.36 -11.32 -1.56
N PHE A 168 -13.47 -10.95 -2.85
CA PHE A 168 -13.40 -9.56 -3.29
C PHE A 168 -14.77 -9.00 -3.64
N ARG A 169 -15.07 -7.76 -3.17
CA ARG A 169 -16.29 -7.03 -3.56
C ARG A 169 -15.94 -5.61 -3.98
N GLN A 170 -16.55 -5.13 -5.07
CA GLN A 170 -16.43 -3.75 -5.47
C GLN A 170 -17.41 -2.88 -4.67
N GLY A 171 -16.93 -1.73 -4.18
CA GLY A 171 -17.80 -0.70 -3.62
C GLY A 171 -17.09 0.23 -2.65
N ASP A 172 -17.83 1.21 -2.20
CA ASP A 172 -17.37 2.27 -1.34
C ASP A 172 -17.35 1.81 0.12
N LEU A 173 -16.16 1.53 0.64
CA LEU A 173 -15.86 1.15 2.01
C LEU A 173 -16.70 -0.06 2.47
N LEU A 174 -17.55 0.11 3.48
CA LEU A 174 -18.38 -0.96 4.07
C LEU A 174 -19.70 -1.21 3.33
N LYS A 175 -20.06 -0.39 2.34
CA LYS A 175 -21.35 -0.52 1.63
C LYS A 175 -21.58 -1.91 1.04
N PRO A 176 -20.59 -2.56 0.36
CA PRO A 176 -20.77 -3.89 -0.18
C PRO A 176 -20.99 -4.98 0.88
N TRP A 177 -20.60 -4.71 2.12
CA TRP A 177 -20.60 -5.67 3.23
C TRP A 177 -21.84 -5.56 4.13
N GLY A 178 -22.61 -4.48 4.01
CA GLY A 178 -23.85 -4.27 4.76
C GLY A 178 -23.68 -4.56 6.26
N ASN A 179 -24.36 -5.56 6.78
CA ASN A 179 -24.25 -6.02 8.17
C ASN A 179 -23.54 -7.37 8.31
N ASP A 180 -22.73 -7.78 7.32
CA ASP A 180 -21.92 -8.99 7.44
C ASP A 180 -21.04 -8.90 8.70
N GLU A 181 -20.90 -10.01 9.43
CA GLU A 181 -20.02 -10.03 10.61
C GLU A 181 -18.57 -9.82 10.20
N ILE A 182 -17.88 -8.94 10.91
CA ILE A 182 -16.47 -8.62 10.72
C ILE A 182 -15.83 -8.59 12.10
N ASP A 183 -14.81 -9.41 12.30
CA ASP A 183 -14.07 -9.46 13.57
C ASP A 183 -12.86 -8.52 13.57
N ILE A 184 -12.19 -8.39 12.42
CA ILE A 184 -11.02 -7.53 12.24
C ILE A 184 -11.23 -6.67 11.00
N LEU A 185 -11.11 -5.35 11.16
CA LEU A 185 -11.19 -4.38 10.09
C LEU A 185 -9.81 -3.74 9.88
N ILE A 186 -9.29 -3.87 8.66
CA ILE A 186 -8.03 -3.29 8.23
C ILE A 186 -8.32 -2.24 7.17
N ALA A 187 -7.61 -1.12 7.20
CA ALA A 187 -7.75 -0.07 6.19
C ALA A 187 -6.45 0.72 6.03
N ASN A 188 -5.86 0.67 4.86
CA ASN A 188 -4.84 1.59 4.40
C ASN A 188 -5.45 2.46 3.31
N LEU A 189 -6.25 3.44 3.74
CA LEU A 189 -7.03 4.32 2.84
C LEU A 189 -6.20 5.54 2.47
N PRO A 190 -6.57 6.26 1.38
CA PRO A 190 -5.94 7.52 1.02
C PRO A 190 -5.91 8.49 2.20
N TYR A 191 -4.77 9.17 2.38
CA TYR A 191 -4.57 10.11 3.48
C TYR A 191 -3.75 11.35 3.09
N VAL A 192 -3.48 11.57 1.80
CA VAL A 192 -2.76 12.75 1.33
C VAL A 192 -3.74 13.91 1.14
N GLU A 193 -3.34 15.11 1.58
CA GLU A 193 -4.13 16.34 1.42
C GLU A 193 -4.22 16.73 -0.06
N GLU A 194 -5.41 17.14 -0.49
CA GLU A 194 -5.59 17.74 -1.81
C GLU A 194 -4.86 19.09 -1.89
N GLY A 195 -4.13 19.31 -2.99
CA GLY A 195 -3.33 20.53 -3.17
C GLY A 195 -1.88 20.39 -2.73
N LEU A 196 -1.47 19.25 -2.17
CA LEU A 196 -0.05 18.99 -1.96
C LEU A 196 0.67 18.85 -3.30
N VAL A 197 1.75 19.61 -3.49
CA VAL A 197 2.55 19.59 -4.72
C VAL A 197 3.40 18.33 -4.74
N VAL A 198 2.99 17.35 -5.54
CA VAL A 198 3.75 16.11 -5.75
C VAL A 198 4.74 16.36 -6.89
N GLY A 199 6.04 16.32 -6.58
CA GLY A 199 7.11 16.44 -7.59
C GLY A 199 7.13 17.74 -8.39
N GLY A 200 6.61 18.84 -7.86
CA GLY A 200 6.59 20.15 -8.52
C GLY A 200 5.44 20.38 -9.52
N LEU A 201 4.51 19.42 -9.65
CA LEU A 201 3.30 19.57 -10.46
C LEU A 201 2.07 19.75 -9.56
N LEU A 202 1.32 20.80 -9.79
CA LEU A 202 -0.02 20.99 -9.21
C LEU A 202 -0.99 20.02 -9.91
N THR A 203 -1.47 19.01 -9.19
CA THR A 203 -2.60 18.21 -9.64
C THR A 203 -3.89 18.76 -9.06
N VAL A 204 -4.36 19.90 -9.60
CA VAL A 204 -5.72 20.36 -9.33
C VAL A 204 -6.38 20.64 -10.68
N GLU A 205 -7.14 19.68 -11.17
CA GLU A 205 -8.26 19.99 -12.05
C GLU A 205 -9.44 20.41 -11.18
N ASN A 206 -9.50 21.68 -10.79
CA ASN A 206 -10.75 22.32 -10.43
C ASN A 206 -10.79 23.74 -11.01
N THR A 207 -11.59 23.85 -12.04
CA THR A 207 -12.05 25.09 -12.65
C THR A 207 -12.72 26.00 -11.61
N ASN A 208 -12.22 27.24 -11.54
CA ASN A 208 -12.71 28.40 -10.83
C ASN A 208 -12.18 28.62 -9.41
N ASN A 209 -11.00 29.20 -9.27
CA ASN A 209 -10.77 30.50 -8.64
C ASN A 209 -9.27 30.80 -8.48
N TYR A 210 -8.90 32.03 -8.75
CA TYR A 210 -7.65 32.75 -8.62
C TYR A 210 -6.66 32.20 -7.60
N LEU A 211 -5.49 31.78 -8.08
CA LEU A 211 -4.31 31.45 -7.27
C LEU A 211 -3.66 32.75 -6.77
N GLU A 212 -3.81 33.04 -5.50
CA GLU A 212 -2.81 33.82 -4.78
C GLU A 212 -1.60 32.91 -4.53
N THR A 213 -0.45 33.31 -5.07
CA THR A 213 0.85 32.66 -4.85
C THR A 213 1.26 32.87 -3.39
N THR A 214 0.86 31.97 -2.51
CA THR A 214 1.47 31.91 -1.20
C THR A 214 2.74 31.07 -1.31
N ASN A 215 3.88 31.62 -0.81
CA ASN A 215 5.17 30.94 -0.67
C ASN A 215 5.10 29.85 0.41
N TYR A 216 4.17 28.91 0.29
CA TYR A 216 4.07 27.75 1.17
C TYR A 216 5.02 26.67 0.63
N ARG A 217 6.15 26.47 1.30
CA ARG A 217 6.98 25.26 1.14
C ARG A 217 6.39 24.21 2.05
N PRO A 218 5.81 23.12 1.52
CA PRO A 218 5.45 21.98 2.36
C PRO A 218 6.73 21.42 2.98
N GLN A 219 6.75 21.27 4.30
CA GLN A 219 7.88 20.65 5.03
C GLN A 219 7.83 19.11 4.98
N THR A 220 7.07 18.50 4.06
CA THR A 220 7.01 17.05 3.91
C THR A 220 8.12 16.57 2.99
N THR A 221 9.25 16.22 3.58
CA THR A 221 10.43 15.67 2.89
C THR A 221 10.31 14.19 2.51
N ASP A 222 9.17 13.54 2.73
CA ASP A 222 8.98 12.10 2.56
C ASP A 222 8.10 11.68 1.37
N LEU A 223 7.58 12.62 0.57
CA LEU A 223 6.87 12.28 -0.66
C LEU A 223 7.89 11.97 -1.76
N SER A 224 8.08 10.68 -2.07
CA SER A 224 8.96 10.25 -3.16
C SER A 224 8.47 10.82 -4.51
N SER A 225 9.40 11.06 -5.44
CA SER A 225 9.11 11.54 -6.79
C SER A 225 8.16 10.61 -7.57
N ASP A 226 7.96 9.41 -7.06
CA ASP A 226 7.21 8.30 -7.67
C ASP A 226 5.69 8.48 -7.53
N LEU A 227 5.23 9.21 -6.49
CA LEU A 227 3.80 9.40 -6.19
C LEU A 227 3.00 10.01 -7.34
N LYS A 228 3.63 10.79 -8.23
CA LYS A 228 2.96 11.38 -9.40
C LYS A 228 2.48 10.33 -10.42
N TYR A 229 2.96 9.10 -10.34
CA TYR A 229 2.58 8.00 -11.22
C TYR A 229 1.58 7.04 -10.58
N GLU A 230 1.35 7.19 -9.28
CA GLU A 230 0.39 6.36 -8.55
C GLU A 230 -1.04 6.91 -8.71
N PRO A 231 -2.08 6.08 -8.65
CA PRO A 231 -3.44 6.53 -8.90
C PRO A 231 -3.86 7.57 -7.85
N SER A 232 -4.39 8.70 -8.30
CA SER A 232 -4.83 9.80 -7.42
C SER A 232 -5.88 9.35 -6.40
N LEU A 233 -6.75 8.42 -6.80
CA LEU A 233 -7.76 7.82 -5.94
C LEU A 233 -7.16 7.07 -4.74
N ALA A 234 -5.94 6.54 -4.88
CA ALA A 234 -5.25 5.82 -3.81
C ALA A 234 -4.43 6.75 -2.90
N LEU A 235 -4.29 8.04 -3.25
CA LEU A 235 -3.46 8.99 -2.52
C LEU A 235 -4.27 10.06 -1.79
N PHE A 236 -5.20 10.74 -2.49
CA PHE A 236 -5.83 11.96 -1.99
C PHE A 236 -7.14 11.70 -1.26
N ALA A 237 -7.33 12.40 -0.12
CA ALA A 237 -8.51 12.28 0.74
C ALA A 237 -8.98 13.62 1.28
N GLY A 238 -9.25 14.59 0.40
CA GLY A 238 -9.77 15.91 0.74
C GLY A 238 -8.73 16.86 1.31
N ASN A 239 -9.20 17.96 1.87
CA ASN A 239 -8.35 19.09 2.26
C ASN A 239 -7.36 18.80 3.40
N ASP A 240 -7.65 17.82 4.25
CA ASP A 240 -6.81 17.42 5.39
C ASP A 240 -6.43 15.94 5.38
N GLY A 241 -6.70 15.25 4.26
CA GLY A 241 -6.37 13.84 4.09
C GLY A 241 -7.21 12.86 4.92
N LEU A 242 -8.34 13.28 5.50
CA LEU A 242 -9.12 12.44 6.41
C LEU A 242 -10.58 12.19 5.96
N ASP A 243 -11.00 12.70 4.79
CA ASP A 243 -12.39 12.60 4.36
C ASP A 243 -12.86 11.16 4.17
N VAL A 244 -12.02 10.29 3.65
CA VAL A 244 -12.34 8.87 3.46
C VAL A 244 -12.52 8.17 4.81
N TYR A 245 -11.69 8.48 5.80
CA TYR A 245 -11.86 7.97 7.17
C TYR A 245 -13.11 8.52 7.87
N ARG A 246 -13.49 9.77 7.65
CA ARG A 246 -14.76 10.34 8.15
C ARG A 246 -15.95 9.56 7.61
N GLU A 247 -15.95 9.25 6.30
CA GLU A 247 -17.02 8.44 5.70
C GLU A 247 -17.02 7.01 6.26
N LEU A 248 -15.84 6.38 6.42
CA LEU A 248 -15.74 5.06 7.05
C LEU A 248 -16.34 5.06 8.46
N LEU A 249 -15.98 6.03 9.28
CA LEU A 249 -16.51 6.17 10.64
C LEU A 249 -18.02 6.41 10.65
N SER A 250 -18.53 7.18 9.67
CA SER A 250 -19.99 7.38 9.49
C SER A 250 -20.70 6.07 9.16
N GLN A 251 -20.11 5.21 8.33
CA GLN A 251 -20.65 3.89 8.00
C GLN A 251 -20.57 2.94 9.20
N LEU A 252 -19.47 2.95 9.95
CA LEU A 252 -19.31 2.15 11.18
C LEU A 252 -20.35 2.46 12.24
N LYS A 253 -20.69 3.74 12.45
CA LYS A 253 -21.75 4.14 13.39
C LYS A 253 -23.12 3.52 13.09
N LYS A 254 -23.40 3.16 11.85
CA LYS A 254 -24.69 2.58 11.41
C LYS A 254 -24.73 1.05 11.54
N ARG A 255 -23.58 0.41 11.84
CA ARG A 255 -23.51 -1.04 11.97
C ARG A 255 -24.10 -1.52 13.31
N LYS A 256 -24.76 -2.67 13.25
CA LYS A 256 -25.30 -3.32 14.47
C LYS A 256 -24.20 -3.93 15.32
N GLN A 257 -23.14 -4.38 14.70
CA GLN A 257 -21.99 -5.01 15.36
C GLN A 257 -20.70 -4.38 14.85
N LEU A 258 -19.83 -4.02 15.76
CA LEU A 258 -18.51 -3.47 15.46
C LEU A 258 -17.45 -4.57 15.56
N PRO A 259 -16.38 -4.50 14.75
CA PRO A 259 -15.21 -5.34 14.88
C PRO A 259 -14.60 -5.35 16.30
N GLU A 260 -13.89 -6.41 16.62
CA GLU A 260 -13.11 -6.52 17.88
C GLU A 260 -11.74 -5.79 17.73
N LEU A 261 -11.20 -5.73 16.48
CA LEU A 261 -9.98 -4.99 16.14
C LEU A 261 -10.22 -4.08 14.93
N PHE A 262 -9.73 -2.86 15.04
CA PHE A 262 -9.59 -1.91 13.95
C PHE A 262 -8.10 -1.59 13.76
N MET A 263 -7.64 -1.61 12.52
CA MET A 263 -6.26 -1.30 12.15
C MET A 263 -6.28 -0.32 10.98
N PHE A 264 -5.92 0.93 11.24
CA PHE A 264 -5.91 2.00 10.24
C PHE A 264 -4.48 2.52 10.05
N GLU A 265 -4.04 2.66 8.80
CA GLU A 265 -2.80 3.35 8.46
C GLU A 265 -3.12 4.79 8.07
N ALA A 266 -2.28 5.74 8.50
CA ALA A 266 -2.38 7.14 8.11
C ALA A 266 -1.00 7.79 7.98
N GLY A 267 -0.93 8.95 7.34
CA GLY A 267 0.26 9.78 7.32
C GLY A 267 0.65 10.26 8.72
N MET A 268 1.95 10.42 8.96
CA MET A 268 2.50 10.85 10.25
C MET A 268 1.79 12.11 10.81
N GLU A 269 1.43 13.05 9.93
CA GLU A 269 0.78 14.30 10.33
C GLU A 269 -0.71 14.13 10.67
N ASN A 270 -1.35 13.08 10.12
CA ASN A 270 -2.79 12.84 10.24
C ASN A 270 -3.15 11.81 11.30
N THR A 271 -2.18 11.01 11.77
CA THR A 271 -2.44 9.87 12.66
C THR A 271 -3.09 10.28 13.98
N SER A 272 -2.60 11.33 14.62
CA SER A 272 -3.17 11.84 15.87
C SER A 272 -4.58 12.39 15.67
N CYS A 273 -4.82 13.15 14.58
CA CYS A 273 -6.15 13.67 14.24
C CYS A 273 -7.13 12.53 13.92
N LEU A 274 -6.71 11.52 13.20
CA LEU A 274 -7.51 10.32 12.93
C LEU A 274 -7.90 9.61 14.24
N CYS A 275 -6.95 9.47 15.17
CA CYS A 275 -7.22 8.85 16.47
C CYS A 275 -8.30 9.60 17.26
N GLU A 276 -8.25 10.93 17.28
CA GLU A 276 -9.29 11.74 17.93
C GLU A 276 -10.65 11.60 17.22
N LEU A 277 -10.70 11.62 15.89
CA LEU A 277 -11.92 11.35 15.12
C LEU A 277 -12.52 9.98 15.46
N CYS A 278 -11.66 8.95 15.60
CA CYS A 278 -12.09 7.61 16.00
C CYS A 278 -12.70 7.58 17.41
N LYS A 279 -12.08 8.26 18.39
CA LYS A 279 -12.58 8.36 19.75
C LYS A 279 -13.94 9.06 19.82
N GLU A 280 -14.10 10.14 19.06
CA GLU A 280 -15.38 10.87 18.97
C GLU A 280 -16.47 10.04 18.29
N ALA A 281 -16.09 9.33 17.22
CA ALA A 281 -17.02 8.54 16.44
C ALA A 281 -17.49 7.27 17.15
N LEU A 282 -16.59 6.58 17.84
CA LEU A 282 -16.78 5.27 18.46
C LEU A 282 -16.20 5.29 19.90
N PRO A 283 -16.84 5.99 20.84
CA PRO A 283 -16.29 6.22 22.18
C PRO A 283 -16.19 4.96 23.06
N ASN A 284 -16.86 3.88 22.69
CA ASN A 284 -16.80 2.60 23.41
C ASN A 284 -15.64 1.70 22.96
N ILE A 285 -14.84 2.14 22.00
CA ILE A 285 -13.64 1.46 21.51
C ILE A 285 -12.42 2.13 22.15
N SER A 286 -11.46 1.33 22.59
CA SER A 286 -10.17 1.83 23.10
C SER A 286 -9.25 2.13 21.93
N TRP A 287 -8.89 3.39 21.70
CA TRP A 287 -8.07 3.83 20.59
C TRP A 287 -6.68 4.24 21.06
N GLU A 288 -5.67 3.78 20.33
CA GLU A 288 -4.26 4.13 20.54
C GLU A 288 -3.57 4.45 19.22
N VAL A 289 -2.57 5.34 19.26
CA VAL A 289 -1.64 5.58 18.16
C VAL A 289 -0.43 4.68 18.34
N LYS A 290 0.00 4.02 17.28
CA LYS A 290 1.21 3.20 17.25
C LYS A 290 2.21 3.75 16.24
N ARG A 291 3.48 3.66 16.61
CA ARG A 291 4.62 4.03 15.74
C ARG A 291 5.09 2.83 14.97
N ASP A 292 5.54 3.09 13.73
CA ASP A 292 6.25 2.13 12.90
C ASP A 292 7.67 1.84 13.46
N LEU A 293 8.35 0.86 12.89
CA LEU A 293 9.73 0.50 13.26
C LEU A 293 10.71 1.66 13.03
N GLY A 294 10.39 2.62 12.17
CA GLY A 294 11.12 3.86 11.97
C GLY A 294 10.87 4.92 13.05
N GLY A 295 9.95 4.65 14.02
CA GLY A 295 9.59 5.55 15.11
C GLY A 295 8.58 6.64 14.74
N LYS A 296 8.01 6.62 13.52
CA LYS A 296 6.99 7.57 13.05
C LYS A 296 5.60 7.08 13.44
N GLU A 297 4.71 7.98 13.85
CA GLU A 297 3.29 7.67 14.08
C GLU A 297 2.64 7.27 12.75
N ARG A 298 2.11 6.04 12.68
CA ARG A 298 1.65 5.45 11.44
C ARG A 298 0.29 4.76 11.56
N PHE A 299 0.00 4.18 12.70
CA PHE A 299 -1.17 3.35 12.85
C PHE A 299 -2.10 3.88 13.94
N VAL A 300 -3.41 3.79 13.69
CA VAL A 300 -4.47 3.99 14.69
C VAL A 300 -5.13 2.65 14.92
N ILE A 301 -5.02 2.15 16.15
CA ILE A 301 -5.51 0.84 16.55
C ILE A 301 -6.69 1.00 17.49
N GLY A 302 -7.81 0.36 17.15
CA GLY A 302 -9.00 0.31 17.98
C GLY A 302 -9.26 -1.10 18.50
N LYS A 303 -9.53 -1.25 19.81
CA LYS A 303 -9.86 -2.54 20.45
C LYS A 303 -11.16 -2.40 21.23
N LYS A 304 -12.08 -3.35 21.02
CA LYS A 304 -13.38 -3.40 21.69
C LYS A 304 -13.32 -4.11 23.03
#